data_a0855d1bda5ae3544f122327680400b6
#
_entry.id   a0855d1bda5ae3544f122327680400b6
#
_cell.length_a   1.000
_cell.length_b   1.000
_cell.length_c   1.000
_cell.angle_alpha   90.00
_cell.angle_beta   90.00
_cell.angle_gamma   90.00
#
_symmetry.space_group_name_H-M   'P 1'
#
loop_
_entity.id
_entity.type
_entity.pdbx_description
1 polymer ?
#
loop_
_entity_poly.entity_id
_entity_poly.type
_entity_poly.pdbx_seq_one_letter_code
_entity_poly.pdbx_strand_id
1 'polypeptide(L)'
;PELDFSQNKAEGDDIIGDAYEYLMRKFATESGKSKGQFYTPAEVSRILANVVGISRCTDTSATVCDPACGSGSLLIRAIDAAPIPIMGYGQEKESTTAGLAKMNAVLHRKAEITIKSGNTFSNPQYLDKSDNSILERFDYIVANPPFSMKNWRDGIAGKEYGRFEGYGDTPPEKNGDYAWLMHIL
;
A
#
# COMPACT_ATOMS: atom_id res chain seq x y z
N PRO A 1 2.54 9.86 36.12
CA PRO A 1 2.38 8.41 36.16
C PRO A 1 2.86 7.87 34.81
N GLU A 2 3.93 7.07 34.84
CA GLU A 2 4.37 6.30 33.68
C GLU A 2 3.33 5.22 33.42
N LEU A 3 2.83 5.18 32.21
CA LEU A 3 1.97 4.09 31.73
C LEU A 3 2.87 2.84 31.49
N ASP A 4 2.84 1.92 32.42
CA ASP A 4 3.54 0.65 32.26
C ASP A 4 2.67 -0.33 31.47
N PHE A 5 3.01 -0.55 30.20
CA PHE A 5 2.35 -1.49 29.30
C PHE A 5 2.89 -2.93 29.41
N SER A 6 3.87 -3.19 30.30
CA SER A 6 4.55 -4.49 30.39
C SER A 6 3.67 -5.59 30.98
N GLN A 7 2.62 -5.23 31.71
CA GLN A 7 1.79 -6.20 32.45
C GLN A 7 0.49 -6.60 31.73
N ASN A 8 0.14 -5.97 30.58
CA ASN A 8 -1.10 -6.25 29.84
C ASN A 8 -0.85 -6.91 28.46
N LYS A 9 0.26 -7.63 28.30
CA LYS A 9 0.49 -8.42 27.09
C LYS A 9 -0.22 -9.76 27.21
N ALA A 10 -1.36 -9.89 26.54
CA ALA A 10 -1.71 -11.18 25.96
C ALA A 10 -0.63 -11.51 24.91
N GLU A 11 -0.08 -12.73 24.92
CA GLU A 11 0.92 -13.16 23.94
C GLU A 11 0.36 -12.92 22.52
N GLY A 12 0.96 -12.00 21.77
CA GLY A 12 0.59 -11.67 20.40
C GLY A 12 -0.04 -10.29 20.17
N ASP A 13 -0.34 -9.49 21.20
CA ASP A 13 -0.93 -8.16 21.01
C ASP A 13 0.15 -7.12 20.65
N ASP A 14 -0.02 -6.49 19.51
CA ASP A 14 0.78 -5.33 19.07
C ASP A 14 0.15 -4.01 19.55
N ILE A 15 0.17 -3.81 20.87
CA ILE A 15 -0.47 -2.64 21.52
C ILE A 15 0.04 -1.30 20.93
N ILE A 16 1.33 -1.22 20.59
CA ILE A 16 1.93 0.02 20.06
C ILE A 16 1.45 0.26 18.63
N GLY A 17 1.43 -0.77 17.80
CA GLY A 17 0.91 -0.70 16.44
C GLY A 17 -0.59 -0.37 16.41
N ASP A 18 -1.38 -1.02 17.27
CA ASP A 18 -2.82 -0.75 17.37
C ASP A 18 -3.12 0.68 17.88
N ALA A 19 -2.35 1.18 18.85
CA ALA A 19 -2.44 2.56 19.31
C ALA A 19 -2.08 3.55 18.20
N TYR A 20 -1.06 3.25 17.39
CA TYR A 20 -0.68 4.06 16.26
C TYR A 20 -1.77 4.07 15.18
N GLU A 21 -2.34 2.92 14.81
CA GLU A 21 -3.47 2.84 13.88
C GLU A 21 -4.69 3.63 14.38
N TYR A 22 -4.98 3.56 15.68
CA TYR A 22 -6.05 4.36 16.29
C TYR A 22 -5.80 5.87 16.15
N LEU A 23 -4.58 6.33 16.42
CA LEU A 23 -4.19 7.73 16.25
C LEU A 23 -4.28 8.15 14.79
N MET A 24 -3.80 7.35 13.85
CA MET A 24 -3.90 7.62 12.42
C MET A 24 -5.35 7.78 11.97
N ARG A 25 -6.24 6.92 12.44
CA ARG A 25 -7.68 7.01 12.16
C ARG A 25 -8.29 8.30 12.72
N LYS A 26 -7.90 8.72 13.90
CA LYS A 26 -8.34 10.01 14.49
C LYS A 26 -7.83 11.20 13.67
N PHE A 27 -6.55 11.26 13.35
CA PHE A 27 -5.98 12.33 12.54
C PHE A 27 -6.61 12.41 11.15
N ALA A 28 -6.89 11.29 10.50
CA ALA A 28 -7.63 11.26 9.22
C ALA A 28 -9.04 11.87 9.35
N THR A 29 -9.69 11.66 10.50
CA THR A 29 -11.04 12.21 10.77
C THR A 29 -10.99 13.72 11.01
N GLU A 30 -10.00 14.22 11.75
CA GLU A 30 -9.86 15.62 12.14
C GLU A 30 -9.31 16.50 11.00
N SER A 31 -8.47 15.97 10.13
CA SER A 31 -7.85 16.71 9.02
C SER A 31 -8.79 16.99 7.84
N GLY A 32 -10.06 16.54 7.89
CA GLY A 32 -11.04 16.77 6.81
C GLY A 32 -10.69 16.07 5.49
N LYS A 33 -9.61 15.31 5.44
CA LYS A 33 -9.29 14.46 4.29
C LYS A 33 -10.28 13.30 4.23
N SER A 34 -10.69 12.95 3.04
CA SER A 34 -11.60 11.82 2.80
C SER A 34 -11.10 10.56 3.53
N LYS A 35 -11.89 10.02 4.45
CA LYS A 35 -11.49 8.93 5.36
C LYS A 35 -10.92 7.69 4.65
N GLY A 36 -11.32 7.45 3.39
CA GLY A 36 -10.86 6.32 2.60
C GLY A 36 -9.50 6.51 1.90
N GLN A 37 -8.98 7.74 1.84
CA GLN A 37 -7.71 8.01 1.16
C GLN A 37 -6.47 7.81 2.04
N PHE A 38 -6.64 7.65 3.34
CA PHE A 38 -5.52 7.64 4.28
C PHE A 38 -5.40 6.34 5.08
N TYR A 39 -6.51 5.66 5.31
CA TYR A 39 -6.56 4.47 6.16
C TYR A 39 -7.59 3.47 5.63
N THR A 40 -7.17 2.23 5.46
CA THR A 40 -8.07 1.12 5.11
C THR A 40 -8.45 0.38 6.40
N PRO A 41 -9.76 0.25 6.73
CA PRO A 41 -10.20 -0.48 7.92
C PRO A 41 -9.65 -1.91 7.97
N ALA A 42 -9.31 -2.38 9.16
CA ALA A 42 -8.70 -3.69 9.36
C ALA A 42 -9.54 -4.84 8.79
N GLU A 43 -10.88 -4.73 8.86
CA GLU A 43 -11.82 -5.71 8.31
C GLU A 43 -11.73 -5.80 6.79
N VAL A 44 -11.64 -4.63 6.12
CA VAL A 44 -11.49 -4.56 4.66
C VAL A 44 -10.12 -5.11 4.24
N SER A 45 -9.05 -4.73 4.95
CA SER A 45 -7.70 -5.23 4.69
C SER A 45 -7.63 -6.75 4.80
N ARG A 46 -8.31 -7.33 5.79
CA ARG A 46 -8.38 -8.78 5.99
C ARG A 46 -9.13 -9.49 4.86
N ILE A 47 -10.22 -8.89 4.39
CA ILE A 47 -10.98 -9.41 3.23
C ILE A 47 -10.10 -9.38 1.98
N LEU A 48 -9.44 -8.27 1.70
CA LEU A 48 -8.57 -8.12 0.53
C LEU A 48 -7.43 -9.14 0.55
N ALA A 49 -6.74 -9.30 1.68
CA ALA A 49 -5.68 -10.29 1.85
C ALA A 49 -6.17 -11.74 1.58
N ASN A 50 -7.37 -12.07 2.04
CA ASN A 50 -7.98 -13.38 1.78
C ASN A 50 -8.37 -13.56 0.31
N VAL A 51 -8.91 -12.53 -0.34
CA VAL A 51 -9.33 -12.59 -1.76
C VAL A 51 -8.14 -12.82 -2.67
N VAL A 52 -7.01 -12.14 -2.45
CA VAL A 52 -5.79 -12.35 -3.25
C VAL A 52 -5.11 -13.69 -2.96
N GLY A 53 -5.55 -14.41 -1.90
CA GLY A 53 -5.06 -15.74 -1.58
C GLY A 53 -3.69 -15.79 -0.90
N ILE A 54 -3.20 -14.69 -0.37
CA ILE A 54 -1.88 -14.58 0.26
C ILE A 54 -1.71 -15.52 1.47
N SER A 55 -2.83 -15.87 2.14
CA SER A 55 -2.87 -16.83 3.24
C SER A 55 -2.51 -18.26 2.83
N ARG A 56 -2.39 -18.55 1.53
CA ARG A 56 -1.96 -19.83 0.97
C ARG A 56 -0.57 -19.79 0.36
N CYS A 57 0.14 -18.69 0.53
CA CYS A 57 1.49 -18.53 -0.01
C CYS A 57 2.46 -19.54 0.64
N THR A 58 3.22 -20.24 -0.20
CA THR A 58 4.27 -21.17 0.21
C THR A 58 5.65 -20.82 -0.32
N ASP A 59 5.74 -19.75 -1.15
CA ASP A 59 6.98 -19.29 -1.75
C ASP A 59 7.59 -18.16 -0.88
N THR A 60 8.74 -18.44 -0.27
CA THR A 60 9.47 -17.47 0.55
C THR A 60 10.08 -16.32 -0.25
N SER A 61 10.14 -16.42 -1.58
CA SER A 61 10.56 -15.33 -2.46
C SER A 61 9.40 -14.46 -2.93
N ALA A 62 8.15 -14.82 -2.58
CA ALA A 62 6.97 -14.07 -2.98
C ALA A 62 6.99 -12.63 -2.47
N THR A 63 6.39 -11.77 -3.26
CA THR A 63 6.34 -10.32 -3.06
C THR A 63 4.91 -9.82 -3.04
N VAL A 64 4.63 -8.82 -2.20
CA VAL A 64 3.35 -8.10 -2.20
C VAL A 64 3.57 -6.61 -2.34
N CYS A 65 2.78 -5.96 -3.20
CA CYS A 65 2.85 -4.52 -3.43
C CYS A 65 1.52 -3.83 -3.13
N ASP A 66 1.62 -2.63 -2.54
CA ASP A 66 0.53 -1.65 -2.49
C ASP A 66 0.99 -0.35 -3.17
N PRO A 67 0.52 -0.08 -4.40
CA PRO A 67 0.95 1.09 -5.18
C PRO A 67 0.35 2.42 -4.71
N ALA A 68 -0.55 2.41 -3.72
CA ALA A 68 -1.17 3.58 -3.11
C ALA A 68 -1.32 3.38 -1.60
N CYS A 69 -0.21 3.04 -0.92
CA CYS A 69 -0.23 2.41 0.39
C CYS A 69 -0.74 3.28 1.55
N GLY A 70 -0.89 4.60 1.35
CA GLY A 70 -1.35 5.48 2.40
C GLY A 70 -0.50 5.35 3.68
N SER A 71 -1.13 5.01 4.79
CA SER A 71 -0.46 4.73 6.07
C SER A 71 0.26 3.37 6.15
N GLY A 72 0.18 2.54 5.10
CA GLY A 72 0.76 1.21 5.06
C GLY A 72 -0.06 0.11 5.74
N SER A 73 -1.20 0.45 6.36
CA SER A 73 -1.99 -0.51 7.16
C SER A 73 -2.48 -1.70 6.33
N LEU A 74 -2.93 -1.49 5.09
CA LEU A 74 -3.36 -2.59 4.21
C LEU A 74 -2.19 -3.53 3.88
N LEU A 75 -1.03 -2.98 3.54
CA LEU A 75 0.18 -3.75 3.22
C LEU A 75 0.66 -4.56 4.43
N ILE A 76 0.69 -3.96 5.63
CA ILE A 76 1.04 -4.65 6.88
C ILE A 76 0.11 -5.83 7.11
N ARG A 77 -1.21 -5.63 7.01
CA ARG A 77 -2.21 -6.70 7.21
C ARG A 77 -2.13 -7.80 6.15
N ALA A 78 -1.77 -7.45 4.91
CA ALA A 78 -1.53 -8.44 3.86
C ALA A 78 -0.34 -9.33 4.20
N ILE A 79 0.76 -8.77 4.69
CA ILE A 79 1.94 -9.52 5.14
C ILE A 79 1.62 -10.37 6.37
N ASP A 80 0.86 -9.85 7.33
CA ASP A 80 0.42 -10.63 8.50
C ASP A 80 -0.45 -11.83 8.14
N ALA A 81 -1.18 -11.76 7.04
CA ALA A 81 -2.01 -12.87 6.56
C ALA A 81 -1.21 -13.98 5.87
N ALA A 82 0.04 -13.71 5.46
CA ALA A 82 0.91 -14.72 4.88
C ALA A 82 1.38 -15.71 5.96
N PRO A 83 1.36 -17.05 5.70
CA PRO A 83 1.81 -18.04 6.65
C PRO A 83 3.33 -18.10 6.80
N ILE A 84 4.05 -17.41 5.92
CA ILE A 84 5.51 -17.34 5.85
C ILE A 84 5.95 -15.90 5.62
N PRO A 85 7.18 -15.51 6.01
CA PRO A 85 7.72 -14.19 5.70
C PRO A 85 7.82 -13.96 4.19
N ILE A 86 7.27 -12.83 3.73
CA ILE A 86 7.35 -12.36 2.33
C ILE A 86 7.74 -10.90 2.30
N MET A 87 8.27 -10.43 1.17
CA MET A 87 8.71 -9.03 1.01
C MET A 87 7.54 -8.13 0.63
N GLY A 88 7.43 -6.98 1.30
CA GLY A 88 6.41 -5.97 1.07
C GLY A 88 6.95 -4.69 0.43
N TYR A 89 6.23 -4.15 -0.54
CA TYR A 89 6.57 -2.95 -1.27
C TYR A 89 5.40 -1.98 -1.27
N GLY A 90 5.62 -0.76 -0.79
CA GLY A 90 4.59 0.27 -0.76
C GLY A 90 5.04 1.52 -1.48
N GLN A 91 4.14 2.14 -2.23
CA GLN A 91 4.37 3.46 -2.80
C GLN A 91 3.28 4.43 -2.37
N GLU A 92 3.69 5.64 -1.97
CA GLU A 92 2.77 6.69 -1.55
C GLU A 92 3.21 8.03 -2.15
N LYS A 93 2.26 8.77 -2.71
CA LYS A 93 2.53 10.05 -3.37
C LYS A 93 3.00 11.13 -2.40
N GLU A 94 2.31 11.25 -1.27
CA GLU A 94 2.58 12.28 -0.28
C GLU A 94 3.72 11.86 0.65
N SER A 95 4.83 12.62 0.64
CA SER A 95 6.04 12.28 1.39
C SER A 95 5.80 12.17 2.90
N THR A 96 4.94 13.01 3.46
CA THR A 96 4.56 12.96 4.87
C THR A 96 3.83 11.64 5.19
N THR A 97 2.86 11.25 4.35
CA THR A 97 2.12 10.00 4.50
C THR A 97 3.03 8.78 4.31
N ALA A 98 3.96 8.83 3.34
CA ALA A 98 4.98 7.79 3.18
C ALA A 98 5.88 7.68 4.42
N GLY A 99 6.21 8.80 5.06
CA GLY A 99 6.93 8.82 6.34
C GLY A 99 6.14 8.11 7.46
N LEU A 100 4.83 8.37 7.53
CA LEU A 100 3.95 7.69 8.49
C LEU A 100 3.84 6.19 8.21
N ALA A 101 3.78 5.78 6.95
CA ALA A 101 3.76 4.36 6.57
C ALA A 101 5.06 3.64 6.98
N LYS A 102 6.22 4.29 6.82
CA LYS A 102 7.51 3.76 7.30
C LYS A 102 7.52 3.59 8.81
N MET A 103 7.02 4.59 9.54
CA MET A 103 6.92 4.53 11.00
C MET A 103 5.98 3.40 11.43
N ASN A 104 4.84 3.24 10.74
CA ASN A 104 3.89 2.17 10.99
C ASN A 104 4.54 0.79 10.82
N ALA A 105 5.28 0.58 9.73
CA ALA A 105 6.01 -0.66 9.49
C ALA A 105 7.03 -0.96 10.60
N VAL A 106 7.76 0.05 11.07
CA VAL A 106 8.71 -0.09 12.19
C VAL A 106 8.00 -0.47 13.49
N LEU A 107 6.88 0.18 13.81
CA LEU A 107 6.11 -0.09 15.03
C LEU A 107 5.54 -1.50 15.03
N HIS A 108 5.09 -2.00 13.88
CA HIS A 108 4.64 -3.38 13.70
C HIS A 108 5.79 -4.38 13.47
N ARG A 109 7.06 -3.94 13.63
CA ARG A 109 8.27 -4.77 13.47
C ARG A 109 8.37 -5.45 12.10
N LYS A 110 7.89 -4.78 11.04
CA LYS A 110 7.89 -5.26 9.67
C LYS A 110 9.13 -4.79 8.92
N ALA A 111 10.27 -5.38 9.22
CA ALA A 111 11.54 -5.06 8.56
C ALA A 111 11.56 -5.42 7.07
N GLU A 112 10.69 -6.34 6.66
CA GLU A 112 10.48 -6.81 5.28
C GLU A 112 9.74 -5.80 4.38
N ILE A 113 9.20 -4.70 4.94
CA ILE A 113 8.47 -3.68 4.17
C ILE A 113 9.40 -2.55 3.73
N THR A 114 9.36 -2.26 2.43
CA THR A 114 10.01 -1.10 1.83
C THR A 114 8.95 -0.11 1.33
N ILE A 115 8.96 1.13 1.86
CA ILE A 115 8.07 2.21 1.42
C ILE A 115 8.86 3.27 0.67
N LYS A 116 8.40 3.61 -0.54
CA LYS A 116 8.96 4.70 -1.35
C LYS A 116 7.94 5.81 -1.57
N SER A 117 8.43 7.06 -1.62
CA SER A 117 7.58 8.22 -1.92
C SER A 117 7.68 8.56 -3.41
N GLY A 118 6.53 8.75 -4.04
CA GLY A 118 6.43 9.13 -5.45
C GLY A 118 5.01 8.91 -5.98
N ASN A 119 4.64 9.70 -7.00
CA ASN A 119 3.38 9.49 -7.69
C ASN A 119 3.46 8.21 -8.53
N THR A 120 2.59 7.25 -8.27
CA THR A 120 2.57 5.93 -8.90
C THR A 120 2.46 5.99 -10.43
N PHE A 121 1.75 6.98 -10.96
CA PHE A 121 1.61 7.14 -12.41
C PHE A 121 2.78 7.89 -13.04
N SER A 122 3.18 9.04 -12.51
CA SER A 122 4.17 9.92 -13.14
C SER A 122 5.61 9.69 -12.67
N ASN A 123 5.78 9.06 -11.50
CA ASN A 123 7.09 8.76 -10.91
C ASN A 123 7.06 7.41 -10.19
N PRO A 124 6.81 6.28 -10.90
CA PRO A 124 6.83 4.97 -10.29
C PRO A 124 8.22 4.66 -9.73
N GLN A 125 8.24 4.13 -8.52
CA GLN A 125 9.48 3.88 -7.78
C GLN A 125 9.95 2.43 -7.87
N TYR A 126 9.09 1.55 -8.38
CA TYR A 126 9.38 0.14 -8.59
C TYR A 126 9.34 -0.14 -10.09
N LEU A 127 10.54 -0.16 -10.67
CA LEU A 127 10.78 -0.43 -12.09
C LEU A 127 11.53 -1.74 -12.22
N ASP A 128 11.35 -2.43 -13.33
CA ASP A 128 12.08 -3.66 -13.63
C ASP A 128 13.60 -3.38 -13.62
N LYS A 129 14.37 -4.28 -13.01
CA LYS A 129 15.81 -4.09 -12.82
C LYS A 129 16.61 -4.20 -14.12
N SER A 130 16.04 -4.89 -15.11
CA SER A 130 16.68 -5.07 -16.43
C SER A 130 16.23 -4.01 -17.43
N ASP A 131 15.01 -3.46 -17.24
CA ASP A 131 14.42 -2.44 -18.13
C ASP A 131 13.62 -1.41 -17.33
N ASN A 132 14.23 -0.27 -17.06
CA ASN A 132 13.60 0.84 -16.35
C ASN A 132 12.43 1.52 -17.12
N SER A 133 12.12 1.06 -18.34
CA SER A 133 10.95 1.53 -19.10
C SER A 133 9.65 0.80 -18.76
N ILE A 134 9.72 -0.28 -17.98
CA ILE A 134 8.57 -1.07 -17.54
C ILE A 134 8.49 -1.15 -16.01
N LEU A 135 7.29 -1.45 -15.51
CA LEU A 135 7.05 -1.61 -14.07
C LEU A 135 7.61 -2.96 -13.56
N GLU A 136 8.10 -2.96 -12.33
CA GLU A 136 8.39 -4.19 -11.59
C GLU A 136 7.09 -4.97 -11.36
N ARG A 137 7.16 -6.30 -11.45
CA ARG A 137 6.03 -7.20 -11.24
C ARG A 137 6.10 -7.80 -9.84
N PHE A 138 4.93 -8.01 -9.25
CA PHE A 138 4.78 -8.58 -7.92
C PHE A 138 3.83 -9.78 -7.96
N ASP A 139 4.02 -10.74 -7.05
CA ASP A 139 3.18 -11.94 -6.97
C ASP A 139 1.78 -11.64 -6.46
N TYR A 140 1.68 -10.64 -5.55
CA TYR A 140 0.43 -10.15 -5.00
C TYR A 140 0.37 -8.63 -5.08
N ILE A 141 -0.80 -8.10 -5.41
CA ILE A 141 -1.07 -6.67 -5.30
C ILE A 141 -2.32 -6.48 -4.46
N VAL A 142 -2.22 -5.61 -3.46
CA VAL A 142 -3.35 -5.14 -2.64
C VAL A 142 -3.42 -3.63 -2.77
N ALA A 143 -4.60 -3.06 -2.98
CA ALA A 143 -4.72 -1.63 -3.14
C ALA A 143 -6.09 -1.11 -2.71
N ASN A 144 -6.10 0.05 -2.09
CA ASN A 144 -7.28 0.89 -1.92
C ASN A 144 -6.96 2.30 -2.47
N PRO A 145 -6.84 2.45 -3.79
CA PRO A 145 -6.43 3.70 -4.40
C PRO A 145 -7.53 4.78 -4.29
N PRO A 146 -7.18 6.07 -4.47
CA PRO A 146 -8.16 7.13 -4.47
C PRO A 146 -9.16 6.97 -5.62
N PHE A 147 -10.47 6.95 -5.29
CA PHE A 147 -11.55 6.80 -6.25
C PHE A 147 -11.75 8.06 -7.11
N SER A 148 -12.16 7.85 -8.35
CA SER A 148 -12.52 8.91 -9.30
C SER A 148 -11.45 10.00 -9.42
N MET A 149 -10.20 9.59 -9.39
CA MET A 149 -9.05 10.50 -9.45
C MET A 149 -9.06 11.28 -10.75
N LYS A 150 -9.20 12.60 -10.64
CA LYS A 150 -9.07 13.53 -11.77
C LYS A 150 -7.59 13.79 -12.03
N ASN A 151 -7.26 14.08 -13.29
CA ASN A 151 -5.90 14.46 -13.68
C ASN A 151 -4.83 13.40 -13.30
N TRP A 152 -5.21 12.12 -13.35
CA TRP A 152 -4.28 11.02 -13.05
C TRP A 152 -3.07 10.99 -14.02
N ARG A 153 -3.23 11.56 -15.24
CA ARG A 153 -2.16 11.66 -16.25
C ARG A 153 -1.16 12.80 -16.02
N ASP A 154 -1.39 13.66 -15.03
CA ASP A 154 -0.50 14.79 -14.79
C ASP A 154 0.93 14.33 -14.49
N GLY A 155 1.88 14.81 -15.27
CA GLY A 155 3.29 14.50 -15.12
C GLY A 155 3.75 13.17 -15.73
N ILE A 156 2.89 12.40 -16.40
CA ILE A 156 3.29 11.14 -17.06
C ILE A 156 4.24 11.39 -18.24
N ALA A 157 4.14 12.53 -18.91
CA ALA A 157 5.07 12.97 -19.97
C ALA A 157 5.37 11.90 -21.05
N GLY A 158 4.38 11.10 -21.44
CA GLY A 158 4.50 10.04 -22.43
C GLY A 158 5.19 8.76 -21.94
N LYS A 159 5.56 8.67 -20.67
CA LYS A 159 6.12 7.45 -20.06
C LYS A 159 5.02 6.65 -19.39
N GLU A 160 4.53 5.66 -20.04
CA GLU A 160 3.43 4.80 -19.54
C GLU A 160 3.94 3.51 -18.88
N TYR A 161 5.23 3.20 -19.01
CA TYR A 161 5.90 2.06 -18.37
C TYR A 161 5.25 0.70 -18.70
N GLY A 162 4.77 0.53 -19.93
CA GLY A 162 4.07 -0.68 -20.36
C GLY A 162 2.65 -0.87 -19.81
N ARG A 163 2.19 0.05 -18.96
CA ARG A 163 0.98 -0.06 -18.14
C ARG A 163 -0.31 -0.30 -18.91
N PHE A 164 -0.40 0.23 -20.13
CA PHE A 164 -1.61 0.18 -20.95
C PHE A 164 -1.47 -0.70 -22.20
N GLU A 165 -0.36 -1.38 -22.33
CA GLU A 165 -0.10 -2.27 -23.47
C GLU A 165 -1.09 -3.45 -23.46
N GLY A 166 -1.68 -3.70 -24.62
CA GLY A 166 -2.64 -4.81 -24.80
C GLY A 166 -4.10 -4.51 -24.39
N TYR A 167 -4.37 -3.34 -23.79
CA TYR A 167 -5.73 -2.98 -23.36
C TYR A 167 -6.49 -2.09 -24.36
N GLY A 168 -5.89 -1.75 -25.50
CA GLY A 168 -6.48 -0.85 -26.50
C GLY A 168 -6.24 0.61 -26.16
N ASP A 169 -7.32 1.36 -25.91
CA ASP A 169 -7.21 2.79 -25.60
C ASP A 169 -6.77 3.06 -24.15
N THR A 170 -6.11 4.20 -23.94
CA THR A 170 -5.79 4.66 -22.59
C THR A 170 -7.05 5.09 -21.83
N PRO A 171 -7.09 4.92 -20.50
CA PRO A 171 -8.23 5.34 -19.69
C PRO A 171 -8.56 6.84 -19.83
N PRO A 172 -9.84 7.23 -19.65
CA PRO A 172 -10.26 8.62 -19.70
C PRO A 172 -9.50 9.50 -18.68
N GLU A 173 -9.07 10.68 -19.07
CA GLU A 173 -8.29 11.60 -18.20
C GLU A 173 -9.01 12.01 -16.92
N LYS A 174 -10.33 12.09 -16.97
CA LYS A 174 -11.16 12.55 -15.84
C LYS A 174 -11.54 11.45 -14.85
N ASN A 175 -11.18 10.20 -15.13
CA ASN A 175 -11.49 9.07 -14.28
C ASN A 175 -10.32 8.09 -14.23
N GLY A 176 -9.60 8.08 -13.10
CA GLY A 176 -8.42 7.26 -12.88
C GLY A 176 -8.70 5.83 -12.44
N ASP A 177 -9.95 5.43 -12.23
CA ASP A 177 -10.26 4.11 -11.68
C ASP A 177 -9.77 2.98 -12.61
N TYR A 178 -9.98 3.13 -13.92
CA TYR A 178 -9.44 2.18 -14.90
C TYR A 178 -7.92 2.26 -15.03
N ALA A 179 -7.33 3.44 -14.81
CA ALA A 179 -5.87 3.57 -14.83
C ALA A 179 -5.24 2.79 -13.66
N TRP A 180 -5.86 2.83 -12.49
CA TRP A 180 -5.46 2.00 -11.35
C TRP A 180 -5.62 0.51 -11.64
N LEU A 181 -6.76 0.10 -12.21
CA LEU A 181 -6.99 -1.29 -12.58
C LEU A 181 -5.92 -1.81 -13.55
N MET A 182 -5.62 -1.04 -14.61
CA MET A 182 -4.61 -1.41 -15.61
C MET A 182 -3.17 -1.34 -15.06
N HIS A 183 -2.93 -0.55 -14.02
CA HIS A 183 -1.64 -0.54 -13.32
C HIS A 183 -1.42 -1.79 -12.46
N ILE A 184 -2.51 -2.36 -11.96
CA ILE A 184 -2.48 -3.53 -11.06
C ILE A 184 -2.40 -4.85 -11.85
N LEU A 185 -3.01 -4.91 -13.03
CA LEU A 185 -3.05 -6.11 -13.88
C LEU A 185 -1.76 -6.30 -14.68
#